data_3cc96db2251508cb101684ae1378a240
#
_entry.id   3cc96db2251508cb101684ae1378a240
#
_cell.length_a   1.000
_cell.length_b   1.000
_cell.length_c   1.000
_cell.angle_alpha   90.00
_cell.angle_beta   90.00
_cell.angle_gamma   90.00
#
_symmetry.space_group_name_H-M   'P 1'
#
loop_
_entity.id
_entity.type
_entity.pdbx_description
1 polymer ?
#
loop_
_entity_poly.entity_id
_entity_poly.type
_entity_poly.pdbx_seq_one_letter_code
_entity_poly.pdbx_strand_id
1 'polypeptide(L)'
;MVTWAEFVDALGKSENECVRQFFSRFSEVPIVSETPDAYNDPLGKTRFYKFMKLGLEFGFRAEKLNHVHFFVQKHEGYSAYRGEILSQSAQKWTDRKISDELGPATKRVEGKKDPLIGYISPWVKYSYNGFDLRLEFDGFGGLWKVTLMRSGVV
;
A
#
# COMPACT_ATOMS: atom_id res chain seq x y z
N MET A 1 0.80 17.05 8.42
CA MET A 1 1.14 15.91 7.54
C MET A 1 1.17 14.61 8.35
N VAL A 2 0.70 13.53 7.78
CA VAL A 2 0.72 12.21 8.43
C VAL A 2 2.11 11.59 8.27
N THR A 3 2.72 11.16 9.37
CA THR A 3 4.06 10.56 9.37
C THR A 3 3.98 9.06 9.04
N TRP A 4 5.11 8.48 8.67
CA TRP A 4 5.21 7.05 8.44
C TRP A 4 4.80 6.24 9.69
N ALA A 5 5.27 6.65 10.85
CA ALA A 5 4.93 5.99 12.12
C ALA A 5 3.42 5.96 12.38
N GLU A 6 2.71 7.02 12.00
CA GLU A 6 1.27 7.09 12.17
C GLU A 6 0.54 6.11 11.24
N PHE A 7 1.03 5.90 10.02
CA PHE A 7 0.47 4.88 9.13
C PHE A 7 0.66 3.48 9.72
N VAL A 8 1.85 3.17 10.20
CA VAL A 8 2.15 1.87 10.81
C VAL A 8 1.26 1.65 12.04
N ASP A 9 1.11 2.66 12.88
CA ASP A 9 0.28 2.60 14.09
C ASP A 9 -1.20 2.39 13.78
N ALA A 10 -1.66 2.87 12.63
CA ALA A 10 -3.06 2.72 12.23
C ALA A 10 -3.44 1.28 11.85
N LEU A 11 -2.47 0.44 11.50
CA LEU A 11 -2.74 -0.96 11.13
C LEU A 11 -3.45 -1.68 12.28
N GLY A 12 -4.53 -2.39 11.95
CA GLY A 12 -5.31 -3.12 12.93
C GLY A 12 -6.33 -2.30 13.70
N LYS A 13 -6.33 -0.99 13.56
CA LYS A 13 -7.35 -0.13 14.19
C LYS A 13 -8.68 -0.28 13.47
N SER A 14 -9.77 0.00 14.21
CA SER A 14 -11.11 -0.14 13.64
C SER A 14 -11.37 0.90 12.55
N GLU A 15 -12.27 0.58 11.62
CA GLU A 15 -12.71 1.50 10.58
C GLU A 15 -13.23 2.80 11.18
N ASN A 16 -14.08 2.73 12.22
CA ASN A 16 -14.65 3.90 12.85
C ASN A 16 -13.57 4.81 13.45
N GLU A 17 -12.57 4.24 14.08
CA GLU A 17 -11.46 5.01 14.66
C GLU A 17 -10.65 5.71 13.57
N CYS A 18 -10.33 4.99 12.48
CA CYS A 18 -9.59 5.56 11.35
C CYS A 18 -10.36 6.71 10.70
N VAL A 19 -11.67 6.55 10.49
CA VAL A 19 -12.51 7.59 9.88
C VAL A 19 -12.54 8.84 10.76
N ARG A 20 -12.70 8.68 12.06
CA ARG A 20 -12.82 9.82 12.98
C ARG A 20 -11.49 10.52 13.26
N GLN A 21 -10.42 9.77 13.42
CA GLN A 21 -9.15 10.32 13.94
C GLN A 21 -8.08 10.46 12.87
N PHE A 22 -8.06 9.57 11.88
CA PHE A 22 -7.00 9.54 10.90
C PHE A 22 -7.40 10.25 9.60
N PHE A 23 -8.55 9.86 9.03
CA PHE A 23 -9.00 10.42 7.76
C PHE A 23 -9.45 11.87 7.86
N SER A 24 -9.87 12.32 9.03
CA SER A 24 -10.24 13.72 9.24
C SER A 24 -9.05 14.69 9.04
N ARG A 25 -7.84 14.17 9.07
CA ARG A 25 -6.61 14.94 8.84
C ARG A 25 -6.31 15.15 7.37
N PHE A 26 -6.97 14.41 6.47
CA PHE A 26 -6.80 14.58 5.04
C PHE A 26 -7.77 15.63 4.52
N SER A 27 -7.31 16.42 3.54
CA SER A 27 -8.12 17.47 2.93
C SER A 27 -9.07 16.95 1.84
N GLU A 28 -9.01 15.66 1.57
CA GLU A 28 -9.76 15.02 0.50
C GLU A 28 -10.88 14.14 1.08
N VAL A 29 -12.05 14.15 0.43
CA VAL A 29 -13.13 13.21 0.73
C VAL A 29 -12.86 11.91 -0.05
N PRO A 30 -12.77 10.76 0.62
CA PRO A 30 -12.46 9.51 -0.07
C PRO A 30 -13.63 8.96 -0.86
N ILE A 31 -13.33 8.18 -1.90
CA ILE A 31 -14.30 7.34 -2.59
C ILE A 31 -14.30 6.00 -1.88
N VAL A 32 -15.48 5.56 -1.41
CA VAL A 32 -15.61 4.30 -0.65
C VAL A 32 -16.21 3.24 -1.56
N SER A 33 -15.59 2.06 -1.59
CA SER A 33 -16.09 0.92 -2.35
C SER A 33 -15.87 -0.38 -1.56
N GLU A 34 -16.56 -1.45 -1.97
CA GLU A 34 -16.42 -2.77 -1.36
C GLU A 34 -16.16 -3.82 -2.43
N THR A 35 -15.46 -4.90 -2.06
CA THR A 35 -15.33 -6.05 -2.95
C THR A 35 -16.70 -6.69 -3.17
N PRO A 36 -16.98 -7.19 -4.39
CA PRO A 36 -18.24 -7.86 -4.68
C PRO A 36 -18.45 -9.13 -3.83
N ASP A 37 -19.70 -9.43 -3.49
CA ASP A 37 -20.09 -10.64 -2.76
C ASP A 37 -19.68 -11.94 -3.48
N ALA A 38 -19.52 -11.86 -4.80
CA ALA A 38 -19.19 -13.01 -5.63
C ALA A 38 -17.87 -13.68 -5.31
N TYR A 39 -16.98 -13.01 -4.55
CA TYR A 39 -15.67 -13.55 -4.21
C TYR A 39 -15.69 -14.52 -3.03
N ASN A 40 -16.78 -14.64 -2.30
CA ASN A 40 -16.92 -15.57 -1.18
C ASN A 40 -15.70 -15.62 -0.26
N ASP A 41 -15.17 -14.46 0.09
CA ASP A 41 -14.00 -14.36 0.94
C ASP A 41 -14.37 -14.78 2.37
N PRO A 42 -13.73 -15.82 2.94
CA PRO A 42 -14.05 -16.26 4.31
C PRO A 42 -13.74 -15.23 5.37
N LEU A 43 -12.88 -14.23 5.07
CA LEU A 43 -12.57 -13.14 5.97
C LEU A 43 -13.53 -11.96 5.80
N GLY A 44 -14.53 -12.09 4.92
CA GLY A 44 -15.49 -11.05 4.64
C GLY A 44 -15.04 -10.11 3.55
N LYS A 45 -15.84 -9.06 3.31
CA LYS A 45 -15.57 -8.08 2.29
C LYS A 45 -14.43 -7.15 2.70
N THR A 46 -13.68 -6.68 1.71
CA THR A 46 -12.73 -5.59 1.89
C THR A 46 -13.43 -4.29 1.51
N ARG A 47 -13.41 -3.32 2.41
CA ARG A 47 -13.90 -1.97 2.13
C ARG A 47 -12.71 -1.07 1.89
N PHE A 48 -12.75 -0.34 0.76
CA PHE A 48 -11.66 0.54 0.33
C PHE A 48 -12.04 2.00 0.49
N TYR A 49 -11.11 2.78 1.05
CA TYR A 49 -11.19 4.24 1.09
C TYR A 49 -10.11 4.78 0.16
N LYS A 50 -10.53 5.37 -0.96
CA LYS A 50 -9.64 5.81 -2.03
C LYS A 50 -9.46 7.31 -1.99
N PHE A 51 -8.26 7.74 -1.67
CA PHE A 51 -7.87 9.15 -1.70
C PHE A 51 -7.08 9.41 -2.98
N MET A 52 -7.81 9.65 -4.08
CA MET A 52 -7.22 9.71 -5.43
C MET A 52 -6.20 10.83 -5.57
N LYS A 53 -6.46 12.00 -4.98
CA LYS A 53 -5.55 13.14 -5.07
C LYS A 53 -4.30 12.97 -4.21
N LEU A 54 -4.39 12.20 -3.14
CA LEU A 54 -3.27 11.93 -2.25
C LEU A 54 -2.43 10.72 -2.67
N GLY A 55 -2.96 9.89 -3.56
CA GLY A 55 -2.28 8.67 -3.97
C GLY A 55 -2.31 7.58 -2.92
N LEU A 56 -3.39 7.49 -2.14
CA LEU A 56 -3.54 6.54 -1.03
C LEU A 56 -4.81 5.72 -1.18
N GLU A 57 -4.73 4.44 -0.81
CA GLU A 57 -5.89 3.56 -0.73
C GLU A 57 -5.79 2.71 0.54
N PHE A 58 -6.82 2.80 1.38
CA PHE A 58 -6.89 2.05 2.63
C PHE A 58 -7.86 0.89 2.48
N GLY A 59 -7.44 -0.30 2.90
CA GLY A 59 -8.29 -1.49 2.85
C GLY A 59 -8.63 -2.01 4.23
N PHE A 60 -9.93 -2.13 4.53
CA PHE A 60 -10.43 -2.66 5.80
C PHE A 60 -11.01 -4.04 5.59
N ARG A 61 -10.59 -5.00 6.41
CA ARG A 61 -11.12 -6.36 6.43
C ARG A 61 -11.54 -6.68 7.87
N ALA A 62 -12.72 -7.30 8.01
CA ALA A 62 -13.29 -7.55 9.33
C ALA A 62 -13.29 -6.27 10.20
N GLU A 63 -13.61 -5.13 9.56
CA GLU A 63 -13.72 -3.81 10.19
C GLU A 63 -12.41 -3.26 10.78
N LYS A 64 -11.26 -3.81 10.39
CA LYS A 64 -9.94 -3.37 10.85
C LYS A 64 -9.06 -3.03 9.66
N LEU A 65 -8.20 -2.01 9.84
CA LEU A 65 -7.27 -1.62 8.79
C LEU A 65 -6.28 -2.75 8.52
N ASN A 66 -6.39 -3.32 7.33
CA ASN A 66 -5.60 -4.46 6.88
C ASN A 66 -4.34 -4.02 6.13
N HIS A 67 -4.48 -3.03 5.26
CA HIS A 67 -3.37 -2.55 4.43
C HIS A 67 -3.59 -1.13 3.94
N VAL A 68 -2.49 -0.51 3.53
CA VAL A 68 -2.47 0.80 2.88
C VAL A 68 -1.63 0.70 1.62
N HIS A 69 -2.18 1.12 0.48
CA HIS A 69 -1.45 1.25 -0.77
C HIS A 69 -1.01 2.71 -0.94
N PHE A 70 0.27 2.88 -1.24
CA PHE A 70 0.87 4.17 -1.59
C PHE A 70 1.24 4.12 -3.07
N PHE A 71 0.61 4.95 -3.89
CA PHE A 71 0.94 5.02 -5.32
C PHE A 71 2.04 6.06 -5.51
N VAL A 72 3.25 5.60 -5.71
CA VAL A 72 4.44 6.47 -5.82
C VAL A 72 4.49 7.19 -7.17
N GLN A 73 3.84 6.59 -8.18
CA GLN A 73 3.63 7.16 -9.50
C GLN A 73 2.15 7.32 -9.77
N LYS A 74 1.79 8.18 -10.71
CA LYS A 74 0.40 8.29 -11.17
C LYS A 74 -0.08 6.93 -11.66
N HIS A 75 -1.27 6.54 -11.24
CA HIS A 75 -1.81 5.22 -11.55
C HIS A 75 -3.34 5.26 -11.53
N GLU A 76 -3.97 4.93 -12.67
CA GLU A 76 -5.43 4.76 -12.77
C GLU A 76 -6.24 5.84 -12.05
N GLY A 77 -5.89 7.09 -12.28
CA GLY A 77 -6.58 8.24 -11.67
C GLY A 77 -6.01 8.70 -10.33
N TYR A 78 -5.13 7.91 -9.71
CA TYR A 78 -4.41 8.33 -8.51
C TYR A 78 -3.27 9.28 -8.87
N SER A 79 -3.15 10.38 -8.12
CA SER A 79 -1.96 11.22 -8.17
C SER A 79 -0.82 10.53 -7.41
N ALA A 80 0.42 10.90 -7.72
CA ALA A 80 1.57 10.35 -7.01
C ALA A 80 1.56 10.80 -5.54
N TYR A 81 1.77 9.86 -4.62
CA TYR A 81 1.88 10.13 -3.20
C TYR A 81 3.15 10.97 -2.93
N ARG A 82 3.01 12.06 -2.20
CA ARG A 82 4.09 13.02 -1.94
C ARG A 82 4.63 12.99 -0.52
N GLY A 83 4.12 12.09 0.31
CA GLY A 83 4.56 11.97 1.70
C GLY A 83 5.75 11.04 1.89
N GLU A 84 5.88 10.53 3.12
CA GLU A 84 7.00 9.69 3.52
C GLU A 84 6.67 8.20 3.40
N ILE A 85 7.68 7.42 3.03
CA ILE A 85 7.71 5.96 3.13
C ILE A 85 8.99 5.61 3.84
N LEU A 86 8.91 4.86 4.94
CA LEU A 86 10.04 4.53 5.81
C LEU A 86 10.79 5.80 6.26
N SER A 87 10.02 6.82 6.61
CA SER A 87 10.51 8.11 7.13
C SER A 87 11.37 8.92 6.15
N GLN A 88 11.30 8.59 4.85
CA GLN A 88 11.96 9.34 3.79
C GLN A 88 10.96 9.66 2.69
N SER A 89 11.21 10.70 1.91
CA SER A 89 10.33 11.06 0.80
C SER A 89 10.11 9.86 -0.13
N ALA A 90 8.84 9.57 -0.44
CA ALA A 90 8.47 8.45 -1.31
C ALA A 90 9.18 8.51 -2.67
N GLN A 91 9.42 9.72 -3.18
CA GLN A 91 10.03 9.91 -4.49
C GLN A 91 11.53 9.62 -4.52
N LYS A 92 12.17 9.45 -3.37
CA LYS A 92 13.60 9.14 -3.28
C LYS A 92 13.89 7.64 -3.40
N TRP A 93 12.90 6.79 -3.25
CA TRP A 93 13.10 5.35 -3.27
C TRP A 93 13.24 4.83 -4.70
N THR A 94 14.39 4.23 -5.00
CA THR A 94 14.68 3.50 -6.24
C THR A 94 15.00 2.06 -5.88
N ASP A 95 15.00 1.15 -6.84
CA ASP A 95 15.36 -0.25 -6.60
C ASP A 95 16.74 -0.35 -5.95
N ARG A 96 17.70 0.41 -6.47
CA ARG A 96 19.06 0.42 -5.92
C ARG A 96 19.12 0.95 -4.49
N LYS A 97 18.42 2.05 -4.21
CA LYS A 97 18.38 2.64 -2.88
C LYS A 97 17.72 1.69 -1.87
N ILE A 98 16.68 0.99 -2.29
CA ILE A 98 16.00 -0.02 -1.48
C ILE A 98 16.99 -1.12 -1.11
N SER A 99 17.72 -1.67 -2.08
CA SER A 99 18.71 -2.71 -1.85
C SER A 99 19.83 -2.25 -0.93
N ASP A 100 20.33 -1.03 -1.16
CA ASP A 100 21.45 -0.48 -0.38
C ASP A 100 21.05 -0.18 1.07
N GLU A 101 19.88 0.36 1.31
CA GLU A 101 19.45 0.78 2.65
C GLU A 101 18.71 -0.29 3.43
N LEU A 102 17.91 -1.13 2.75
CA LEU A 102 17.09 -2.14 3.41
C LEU A 102 17.74 -3.53 3.40
N GLY A 103 18.76 -3.72 2.58
CA GLY A 103 19.44 -5.00 2.46
C GLY A 103 18.62 -6.05 1.73
N PRO A 104 18.90 -7.35 1.98
CA PRO A 104 18.19 -8.45 1.30
C PRO A 104 16.71 -8.47 1.68
N ALA A 105 15.85 -8.64 0.69
CA ALA A 105 14.41 -8.76 0.92
C ALA A 105 14.07 -10.12 1.53
N THR A 106 13.00 -10.17 2.32
CA THR A 106 12.46 -11.43 2.84
C THR A 106 11.98 -12.33 1.70
N LYS A 107 11.41 -11.72 0.66
CA LYS A 107 10.97 -12.41 -0.54
C LYS A 107 11.12 -11.49 -1.74
N ARG A 108 11.53 -12.07 -2.88
CA ARG A 108 11.64 -11.36 -4.16
C ARG A 108 10.94 -12.17 -5.24
N VAL A 109 10.10 -11.51 -6.03
CA VAL A 109 9.44 -12.11 -7.19
C VAL A 109 9.83 -11.29 -8.41
N GLU A 110 10.42 -11.93 -9.41
CA GLU A 110 10.85 -11.28 -10.63
C GLU A 110 9.65 -11.00 -11.55
N GLY A 111 9.75 -9.92 -12.32
CA GLY A 111 8.75 -9.60 -13.33
C GLY A 111 8.78 -10.61 -14.47
N LYS A 112 7.64 -10.83 -15.09
CA LYS A 112 7.52 -11.73 -16.23
C LYS A 112 6.38 -11.31 -17.14
N LYS A 113 6.48 -11.73 -18.42
CA LYS A 113 5.37 -11.59 -19.37
C LYS A 113 4.43 -12.77 -19.20
N ASP A 114 3.15 -12.49 -19.13
CA ASP A 114 2.10 -13.49 -19.09
C ASP A 114 1.22 -13.34 -20.33
N PRO A 115 0.94 -14.42 -21.09
CA PRO A 115 0.17 -14.34 -22.33
C PRO A 115 -1.26 -13.83 -22.15
N LEU A 116 -1.84 -14.01 -20.97
CA LEU A 116 -3.22 -13.63 -20.69
C LEU A 116 -3.35 -12.28 -19.99
N ILE A 117 -2.43 -11.97 -19.07
CA ILE A 117 -2.51 -10.80 -18.21
C ILE A 117 -1.59 -9.67 -18.71
N GLY A 118 -0.60 -9.99 -19.51
CA GLY A 118 0.43 -9.05 -19.96
C GLY A 118 1.64 -9.09 -19.03
N TYR A 119 2.22 -7.93 -18.73
CA TYR A 119 3.40 -7.87 -17.88
C TYR A 119 3.01 -7.93 -16.41
N ILE A 120 3.63 -8.86 -15.67
CA ILE A 120 3.47 -8.97 -14.23
C ILE A 120 4.68 -8.28 -13.59
N SER A 121 4.41 -7.23 -12.81
CA SER A 121 5.46 -6.40 -12.20
C SER A 121 6.27 -7.17 -11.16
N PRO A 122 7.59 -6.97 -11.10
CA PRO A 122 8.41 -7.52 -10.03
C PRO A 122 8.11 -6.82 -8.71
N TRP A 123 8.29 -7.55 -7.62
CA TRP A 123 8.11 -6.97 -6.28
C TRP A 123 9.04 -7.62 -5.27
N VAL A 124 9.29 -6.89 -4.19
CA VAL A 124 10.06 -7.39 -3.05
C VAL A 124 9.23 -7.19 -1.79
N LYS A 125 9.43 -8.05 -0.81
CA LYS A 125 8.75 -7.99 0.48
C LYS A 125 9.77 -7.95 1.59
N TYR A 126 9.54 -7.04 2.54
CA TYR A 126 10.31 -6.93 3.77
C TYR A 126 9.38 -7.15 4.94
N SER A 127 9.79 -7.99 5.89
CA SER A 127 9.04 -8.23 7.11
C SER A 127 9.71 -7.54 8.28
N TYR A 128 8.95 -6.68 8.96
CA TYR A 128 9.40 -5.95 10.14
C TYR A 128 8.61 -6.42 11.35
N ASN A 129 9.03 -5.97 12.54
CA ASN A 129 8.28 -6.25 13.74
C ASN A 129 6.97 -5.44 13.73
N GLY A 130 5.85 -6.15 13.57
CA GLY A 130 4.51 -5.57 13.59
C GLY A 130 3.92 -5.22 12.23
N PHE A 131 4.70 -5.23 11.14
CA PHE A 131 4.16 -4.98 9.81
C PHE A 131 5.02 -5.58 8.72
N ASP A 132 4.41 -5.77 7.54
CA ASP A 132 5.10 -6.19 6.33
C ASP A 132 5.00 -5.07 5.29
N LEU A 133 6.00 -5.00 4.42
CA LEU A 133 6.08 -3.99 3.38
C LEU A 133 6.34 -4.66 2.05
N ARG A 134 5.49 -4.38 1.04
CA ARG A 134 5.67 -4.87 -0.31
C ARG A 134 5.94 -3.70 -1.24
N LEU A 135 7.02 -3.78 -2.01
CA LEU A 135 7.41 -2.74 -2.95
C LEU A 135 7.35 -3.31 -4.36
N GLU A 136 6.59 -2.68 -5.24
CA GLU A 136 6.37 -3.12 -6.61
C GLU A 136 7.01 -2.15 -7.59
N PHE A 137 7.69 -2.70 -8.61
CA PHE A 137 8.44 -1.93 -9.59
C PHE A 137 7.78 -1.99 -10.95
N ASP A 138 7.89 -0.90 -11.71
CA ASP A 138 7.41 -0.88 -13.09
C ASP A 138 8.39 -1.62 -14.02
N GLY A 139 8.09 -1.64 -15.32
CA GLY A 139 8.94 -2.32 -16.31
C GLY A 139 10.32 -1.68 -16.55
N PHE A 140 10.57 -0.53 -15.93
CA PHE A 140 11.82 0.23 -16.07
C PHE A 140 12.62 0.27 -14.77
N GLY A 141 12.21 -0.49 -13.75
CA GLY A 141 12.89 -0.54 -12.46
C GLY A 141 12.51 0.60 -11.52
N GLY A 142 11.51 1.40 -11.85
CA GLY A 142 11.01 2.46 -10.99
C GLY A 142 9.99 1.94 -9.98
N LEU A 143 10.08 2.41 -8.74
CA LEU A 143 9.08 2.07 -7.73
C LEU A 143 7.76 2.76 -8.08
N TRP A 144 6.66 1.99 -8.16
CA TRP A 144 5.38 2.59 -8.49
C TRP A 144 4.32 2.40 -7.40
N LYS A 145 4.44 1.34 -6.59
CA LYS A 145 3.45 1.06 -5.54
C LYS A 145 4.12 0.45 -4.32
N VAL A 146 3.73 0.91 -3.16
CA VAL A 146 4.14 0.34 -1.88
C VAL A 146 2.89 -0.07 -1.12
N THR A 147 2.88 -1.27 -0.56
CA THR A 147 1.79 -1.76 0.27
C THR A 147 2.31 -2.00 1.69
N LEU A 148 1.73 -1.28 2.63
CA LEU A 148 1.95 -1.49 4.05
C LEU A 148 0.86 -2.43 4.55
N MET A 149 1.23 -3.53 5.20
CA MET A 149 0.30 -4.59 5.60
C MET A 149 0.52 -4.99 7.05
N ARG A 150 -0.53 -5.52 7.68
CA ARG A 150 -0.36 -6.23 8.94
C ARG A 150 0.53 -7.44 8.73
N SER A 151 1.32 -7.80 9.76
CA SER A 151 2.20 -8.98 9.67
C SER A 151 1.39 -10.24 9.34
N GLY A 152 1.93 -11.05 8.42
CA GLY A 152 1.32 -12.31 8.02
C GLY A 152 0.21 -12.19 6.98
N VAL A 153 -0.10 -10.99 6.48
CA VAL A 153 -1.02 -10.82 5.36
C VAL A 153 -0.29 -11.17 4.07
N VAL A 154 -0.96 -11.96 3.23
CA VAL A 154 -0.39 -12.41 1.95
C VAL A 154 -0.76 -11.48 0.81
#